data_bab0d96b10fc9f9813de5911e18895c0
#
_entry.id   bab0d96b10fc9f9813de5911e18895c0
#
_cell.length_a   1.000
_cell.length_b   1.000
_cell.length_c   1.000
_cell.angle_alpha   90.00
_cell.angle_beta   90.00
_cell.angle_gamma   90.00
#
_symmetry.space_group_name_H-M   'P 1'
#
loop_
_entity.id
_entity.type
_entity.pdbx_description
1 polymer ?
#
loop_
_entity_poly.entity_id
_entity_poly.type
_entity_poly.pdbx_seq_one_letter_code
_entity_poly.pdbx_strand_id
1 'polypeptide(L)'
;MERLRKQQLLEQSIYGAIWIVIFLLPLIGGYFVVSGGLEKEEIRVIVYDSWLSILPFFVLFLLNNYGLVPYFLFKKKYWYYIISLVFLISTACWVIPDPSMERFSKEFRYGDLRKGEGKIQRDQIIKMREKARQEESVHWETPRANDPALEKMQRPGGFPKPTLYPIPPFTIRYLIHCVIAFLMVGFNIAVKLFFKSFRDEEMLKELEHQRLQSELQYLKYQINPHFFMNTLNNIHALVDIDTGKAKSTIVEP
;
A
#
# COMPACT_ATOMS: atom_id res chain seq x y z
N MET A 1 -24.38 6.90 19.87
CA MET A 1 -22.95 7.09 20.19
C MET A 1 -22.19 5.77 20.40
N GLU A 2 -22.71 4.83 21.18
CA GLU A 2 -22.02 3.56 21.46
C GLU A 2 -21.77 2.69 20.22
N ARG A 3 -22.73 2.61 19.29
CA ARG A 3 -22.60 1.86 18.04
C ARG A 3 -21.51 2.42 17.12
N LEU A 4 -21.44 3.74 16.96
CA LEU A 4 -20.40 4.40 16.18
C LEU A 4 -18.99 4.13 16.74
N ARG A 5 -18.87 4.12 18.06
CA ARG A 5 -17.60 3.76 18.74
C ARG A 5 -17.22 2.31 18.49
N LYS A 6 -18.20 1.38 18.50
CA LYS A 6 -17.96 -0.04 18.18
C LYS A 6 -17.49 -0.23 16.75
N GLN A 7 -18.08 0.47 15.78
CA GLN A 7 -17.63 0.41 14.37
C GLN A 7 -16.21 0.94 14.18
N GLN A 8 -15.86 2.04 14.85
CA GLN A 8 -14.47 2.57 14.81
C GLN A 8 -13.47 1.59 15.42
N LEU A 9 -13.82 0.96 16.55
CA LEU A 9 -12.99 -0.07 17.17
C LEU A 9 -12.82 -1.28 16.25
N LEU A 10 -13.87 -1.71 15.57
CA LEU A 10 -13.83 -2.82 14.62
C LEU A 10 -12.95 -2.50 13.41
N GLU A 11 -13.06 -1.30 12.85
CA GLU A 11 -12.17 -0.81 11.77
C GLU A 11 -10.70 -0.85 12.20
N GLN A 12 -10.39 -0.32 13.38
CA GLN A 12 -9.02 -0.33 13.91
C GLN A 12 -8.50 -1.74 14.22
N SER A 13 -9.38 -2.63 14.72
CA SER A 13 -9.03 -4.03 14.99
C SER A 13 -8.69 -4.79 13.72
N ILE A 14 -9.41 -4.55 12.62
CA ILE A 14 -9.12 -5.15 11.32
C ILE A 14 -7.73 -4.71 10.83
N TYR A 15 -7.44 -3.41 10.88
CA TYR A 15 -6.13 -2.92 10.49
C TYR A 15 -5.02 -3.49 11.38
N GLY A 16 -5.24 -3.52 12.70
CA GLY A 16 -4.29 -4.11 13.65
C GLY A 16 -4.01 -5.58 13.36
N ALA A 17 -5.06 -6.38 13.12
CA ALA A 17 -4.91 -7.81 12.80
C ALA A 17 -4.12 -8.02 11.50
N ILE A 18 -4.39 -7.24 10.46
CA ILE A 18 -3.66 -7.33 9.18
C ILE A 18 -2.17 -7.01 9.39
N TRP A 19 -1.86 -5.94 10.12
CA TRP A 19 -0.46 -5.56 10.36
C TRP A 19 0.26 -6.56 11.26
N ILE A 20 -0.40 -7.14 12.26
CA ILE A 20 0.17 -8.23 13.08
C ILE A 20 0.56 -9.40 12.18
N VAL A 21 -0.32 -9.83 11.28
CA VAL A 21 -0.03 -10.92 10.33
C VAL A 21 1.16 -10.55 9.44
N ILE A 22 1.19 -9.34 8.87
CA ILE A 22 2.29 -8.89 7.99
C ILE A 22 3.64 -8.89 8.74
N PHE A 23 3.68 -8.42 9.99
CA PHE A 23 4.90 -8.42 10.79
C PHE A 23 5.34 -9.82 11.27
N LEU A 24 4.40 -10.77 11.35
CA LEU A 24 4.71 -12.16 11.68
C LEU A 24 5.24 -12.96 10.48
N LEU A 25 4.91 -12.59 9.23
CA LEU A 25 5.32 -13.31 8.03
C LEU A 25 6.85 -13.53 7.93
N PRO A 26 7.73 -12.55 8.19
CA PRO A 26 9.18 -12.78 8.17
C PRO A 26 9.67 -13.80 9.21
N LEU A 27 9.03 -13.87 10.37
CA LEU A 27 9.38 -14.87 11.40
C LEU A 27 8.99 -16.28 10.95
N ILE A 28 7.81 -16.42 10.35
CA ILE A 28 7.35 -17.69 9.79
C ILE A 28 8.26 -18.12 8.64
N GLY A 29 8.59 -17.19 7.72
CA GLY A 29 9.55 -17.43 6.63
C GLY A 29 10.92 -17.84 7.16
N GLY A 30 11.44 -17.15 8.17
CA GLY A 30 12.69 -17.48 8.85
C GLY A 30 12.68 -18.89 9.44
N TYR A 31 11.57 -19.32 10.07
CA TYR A 31 11.43 -20.67 10.60
C TYR A 31 11.52 -21.76 9.51
N PHE A 32 10.87 -21.56 8.36
CA PHE A 32 10.96 -22.51 7.25
C PHE A 32 12.37 -22.57 6.64
N VAL A 33 13.08 -21.45 6.61
CA VAL A 33 14.46 -21.37 6.12
C VAL A 33 15.42 -22.08 7.08
N VAL A 34 15.20 -22.02 8.41
CA VAL A 34 15.95 -22.82 9.41
C VAL A 34 15.85 -24.31 9.12
N SER A 35 14.65 -24.78 8.81
CA SER A 35 14.42 -26.20 8.49
C SER A 35 15.15 -26.64 7.21
N GLY A 36 15.57 -25.70 6.35
CA GLY A 36 16.37 -25.90 5.15
C GLY A 36 17.90 -25.94 5.36
N GLY A 37 18.39 -25.76 6.62
CA GLY A 37 19.82 -25.94 6.96
C GLY A 37 20.70 -24.68 6.93
N LEU A 38 20.12 -23.46 6.88
CA LEU A 38 20.87 -22.23 7.02
C LEU A 38 21.28 -21.93 8.47
N GLU A 39 22.36 -21.19 8.65
CA GLU A 39 22.84 -20.80 9.98
C GLU A 39 21.92 -19.75 10.64
N LYS A 40 21.83 -19.78 11.98
CA LYS A 40 20.98 -18.86 12.75
C LYS A 40 21.28 -17.38 12.52
N GLU A 41 22.53 -17.05 12.22
CA GLU A 41 22.94 -15.67 11.95
C GLU A 41 22.38 -15.17 10.62
N GLU A 42 22.42 -15.98 9.56
CA GLU A 42 21.88 -15.64 8.25
C GLU A 42 20.38 -15.38 8.31
N ILE A 43 19.68 -16.18 9.11
CA ILE A 43 18.24 -16.05 9.31
C ILE A 43 17.89 -14.73 10.01
N ARG A 44 18.68 -14.35 11.02
CA ARG A 44 18.50 -13.09 11.73
C ARG A 44 18.60 -11.91 10.79
N VAL A 45 19.58 -11.94 9.89
CA VAL A 45 19.75 -10.89 8.86
C VAL A 45 18.57 -10.86 7.90
N ILE A 46 18.10 -12.01 7.39
CA ILE A 46 16.96 -12.09 6.47
C ILE A 46 15.66 -11.53 7.12
N VAL A 47 15.40 -11.87 8.38
CA VAL A 47 14.23 -11.37 9.10
C VAL A 47 14.33 -9.87 9.33
N TYR A 48 15.50 -9.38 9.73
CA TYR A 48 15.73 -7.94 9.94
C TYR A 48 15.56 -7.13 8.65
N ASP A 49 16.15 -7.58 7.55
CA ASP A 49 16.01 -6.93 6.23
C ASP A 49 14.56 -6.93 5.74
N SER A 50 13.81 -8.00 6.03
CA SER A 50 12.39 -8.07 5.71
C SER A 50 11.59 -7.04 6.49
N TRP A 51 11.83 -6.88 7.79
CA TRP A 51 11.18 -5.86 8.60
C TRP A 51 11.55 -4.45 8.16
N LEU A 52 12.82 -4.22 7.84
CA LEU A 52 13.27 -2.93 7.33
C LEU A 52 12.58 -2.56 6.00
N SER A 53 12.27 -3.55 5.17
CA SER A 53 11.52 -3.37 3.92
C SER A 53 10.02 -3.14 4.14
N ILE A 54 9.43 -3.69 5.21
CA ILE A 54 8.01 -3.53 5.56
C ILE A 54 7.74 -2.17 6.22
N LEU A 55 8.70 -1.64 6.98
CA LEU A 55 8.53 -0.42 7.77
C LEU A 55 8.08 0.82 6.97
N PRO A 56 8.64 1.14 5.79
CA PRO A 56 8.18 2.26 4.97
C PRO A 56 6.72 2.12 4.54
N PHE A 57 6.25 0.90 4.25
CA PHE A 57 4.86 0.64 3.92
C PHE A 57 3.93 0.82 5.13
N PHE A 58 4.39 0.45 6.33
CA PHE A 58 3.64 0.69 7.56
C PHE A 58 3.47 2.19 7.81
N VAL A 59 4.55 2.96 7.68
CA VAL A 59 4.51 4.43 7.81
C VAL A 59 3.60 5.05 6.75
N LEU A 60 3.72 4.61 5.48
CA LEU A 60 2.83 5.00 4.38
C LEU A 60 1.35 4.76 4.74
N PHE A 61 1.05 3.56 5.27
CA PHE A 61 -0.29 3.21 5.70
C PHE A 61 -0.80 4.14 6.80
N LEU A 62 -0.01 4.40 7.86
CA LEU A 62 -0.40 5.28 8.95
C LEU A 62 -0.67 6.70 8.46
N LEU A 63 0.23 7.27 7.66
CA LEU A 63 0.08 8.62 7.10
C LEU A 63 -1.14 8.71 6.19
N ASN A 64 -1.38 7.70 5.36
CA ASN A 64 -2.58 7.65 4.51
C ASN A 64 -3.84 7.52 5.36
N ASN A 65 -3.86 6.61 6.33
CA ASN A 65 -5.04 6.27 7.12
C ASN A 65 -5.49 7.42 8.05
N TYR A 66 -4.55 8.04 8.77
CA TYR A 66 -4.85 9.06 9.77
C TYR A 66 -4.69 10.49 9.26
N GLY A 67 -3.88 10.70 8.21
CA GLY A 67 -3.61 12.02 7.63
C GLY A 67 -4.36 12.26 6.32
N LEU A 68 -3.92 11.61 5.23
CA LEU A 68 -4.35 11.96 3.88
C LEU A 68 -5.85 11.74 3.64
N VAL A 69 -6.38 10.58 4.04
CA VAL A 69 -7.79 10.24 3.81
C VAL A 69 -8.74 11.19 4.55
N PRO A 70 -8.62 11.44 5.88
CA PRO A 70 -9.53 12.34 6.57
C PRO A 70 -9.35 13.80 6.16
N TYR A 71 -8.12 14.22 5.86
CA TYR A 71 -7.82 15.63 5.60
C TYR A 71 -8.12 16.07 4.16
N PHE A 72 -7.84 15.20 3.18
CA PHE A 72 -7.99 15.55 1.77
C PHE A 72 -9.16 14.82 1.11
N LEU A 73 -9.27 13.49 1.27
CA LEU A 73 -10.29 12.71 0.57
C LEU A 73 -11.70 13.04 1.09
N PHE A 74 -11.93 13.08 2.40
CA PHE A 74 -13.24 13.39 2.97
C PHE A 74 -13.62 14.87 2.85
N LYS A 75 -12.64 15.78 2.70
CA LYS A 75 -12.89 17.19 2.41
C LYS A 75 -13.03 17.50 0.90
N LYS A 76 -13.17 16.46 0.05
CA LYS A 76 -13.33 16.57 -1.42
C LYS A 76 -12.16 17.28 -2.13
N LYS A 77 -10.98 17.33 -1.52
CA LYS A 77 -9.76 17.92 -2.11
C LYS A 77 -8.95 16.83 -2.82
N TYR A 78 -9.52 16.22 -3.86
CA TYR A 78 -8.96 15.03 -4.53
C TYR A 78 -7.58 15.26 -5.14
N TRP A 79 -7.33 16.40 -5.77
CA TRP A 79 -6.04 16.72 -6.40
C TRP A 79 -4.90 16.78 -5.38
N TYR A 80 -5.12 17.41 -4.23
CA TYR A 80 -4.12 17.44 -3.15
C TYR A 80 -3.86 16.04 -2.60
N TYR A 81 -4.90 15.23 -2.50
CA TYR A 81 -4.76 13.83 -2.09
C TYR A 81 -3.86 13.05 -3.04
N ILE A 82 -4.13 13.11 -4.36
CA ILE A 82 -3.38 12.38 -5.38
C ILE A 82 -1.90 12.81 -5.38
N ILE A 83 -1.63 14.11 -5.39
CA ILE A 83 -0.26 14.64 -5.39
C ILE A 83 0.50 14.19 -4.13
N SER A 84 -0.10 14.35 -2.95
CA SER A 84 0.52 13.91 -1.69
C SER A 84 0.75 12.40 -1.66
N LEU A 85 -0.18 11.62 -2.19
CA LEU A 85 -0.09 10.17 -2.26
C LEU A 85 1.06 9.71 -3.15
N VAL A 86 1.16 10.27 -4.37
CA VAL A 86 2.25 9.97 -5.32
C VAL A 86 3.60 10.31 -4.70
N PHE A 87 3.71 11.48 -4.07
CA PHE A 87 4.93 11.88 -3.36
C PHE A 87 5.29 10.89 -2.25
N LEU A 88 4.32 10.47 -1.46
CA LEU A 88 4.52 9.59 -0.33
C LEU A 88 4.88 8.16 -0.76
N ILE A 89 4.28 7.65 -1.84
CA ILE A 89 4.65 6.36 -2.44
C ILE A 89 6.07 6.42 -3.01
N SER A 90 6.42 7.49 -3.73
CA SER A 90 7.76 7.66 -4.29
C SER A 90 8.83 7.69 -3.20
N THR A 91 8.60 8.43 -2.11
CA THR A 91 9.54 8.47 -0.97
C THR A 91 9.64 7.13 -0.25
N ALA A 92 8.53 6.42 -0.04
CA ALA A 92 8.54 5.08 0.58
C ALA A 92 9.35 4.09 -0.27
N CYS A 93 9.15 4.08 -1.59
CA CYS A 93 9.89 3.21 -2.50
C CYS A 93 11.38 3.59 -2.57
N TRP A 94 11.73 4.87 -2.42
CA TRP A 94 13.11 5.32 -2.44
C TRP A 94 13.88 4.95 -1.16
N VAL A 95 13.21 4.95 -0.02
CA VAL A 95 13.82 4.63 1.29
C VAL A 95 14.11 3.14 1.46
N ILE A 96 13.42 2.25 0.71
CA ILE A 96 13.62 0.81 0.83
C ILE A 96 15.02 0.43 0.33
N PRO A 97 15.89 -0.18 1.16
CA PRO A 97 17.21 -0.61 0.78
C PRO A 97 17.16 -1.61 -0.38
N ASP A 98 17.92 -1.36 -1.42
CA ASP A 98 18.03 -2.28 -2.55
C ASP A 98 19.42 -2.95 -2.60
N PRO A 99 19.56 -4.18 -2.07
CA PRO A 99 20.83 -4.93 -2.15
C PRO A 99 21.26 -5.24 -3.59
N SER A 100 20.34 -5.20 -4.56
CA SER A 100 20.66 -5.44 -5.97
C SER A 100 21.43 -4.27 -6.59
N MET A 101 21.20 -3.05 -6.11
CA MET A 101 21.96 -1.86 -6.53
C MET A 101 23.43 -1.96 -6.14
N GLU A 102 23.70 -2.44 -4.94
CA GLU A 102 25.08 -2.62 -4.47
C GLU A 102 25.82 -3.70 -5.28
N ARG A 103 25.16 -4.81 -5.58
CA ARG A 103 25.71 -5.87 -6.45
C ARG A 103 25.92 -5.34 -7.87
N PHE A 104 24.94 -4.66 -8.45
CA PHE A 104 25.06 -4.07 -9.78
C PHE A 104 26.21 -3.06 -9.86
N SER A 105 26.35 -2.19 -8.86
CA SER A 105 27.44 -1.22 -8.81
C SER A 105 28.81 -1.89 -8.68
N LYS A 106 28.93 -2.98 -7.93
CA LYS A 106 30.13 -3.80 -7.82
C LYS A 106 30.43 -4.48 -9.15
N GLU A 107 29.47 -5.15 -9.78
CA GLU A 107 29.65 -5.81 -11.08
C GLU A 107 30.04 -4.83 -12.18
N PHE A 108 29.40 -3.67 -12.23
CA PHE A 108 29.73 -2.63 -13.20
C PHE A 108 31.16 -2.10 -13.00
N ARG A 109 31.57 -1.86 -11.75
CA ARG A 109 32.93 -1.43 -11.40
C ARG A 109 33.96 -2.48 -11.73
N TYR A 110 33.70 -3.76 -11.44
CA TYR A 110 34.60 -4.86 -11.82
C TYR A 110 34.64 -5.07 -13.33
N GLY A 111 33.53 -4.90 -14.04
CA GLY A 111 33.50 -4.96 -15.50
C GLY A 111 34.31 -3.87 -16.18
N ASP A 112 34.32 -2.66 -15.65
CA ASP A 112 35.14 -1.54 -16.16
C ASP A 112 36.61 -1.72 -15.83
N LEU A 113 36.96 -2.17 -14.64
CA LEU A 113 38.35 -2.50 -14.27
C LEU A 113 38.90 -3.60 -15.17
N ARG A 114 38.11 -4.66 -15.42
CA ARG A 114 38.50 -5.76 -16.29
C ARG A 114 38.69 -5.34 -17.75
N LYS A 115 37.86 -4.42 -18.25
CA LYS A 115 38.01 -3.79 -19.57
C LYS A 115 39.28 -2.93 -19.62
N GLY A 116 39.57 -2.19 -18.55
CA GLY A 116 40.79 -1.40 -18.42
C GLY A 116 42.06 -2.28 -18.41
N GLU A 117 42.08 -3.34 -17.61
CA GLU A 117 43.18 -4.30 -17.55
C GLU A 117 43.40 -5.03 -18.89
N GLY A 118 42.29 -5.46 -19.55
CA GLY A 118 42.34 -6.10 -20.86
C GLY A 118 42.88 -5.14 -21.94
N LYS A 119 42.61 -3.85 -21.83
CA LYS A 119 43.14 -2.84 -22.75
C LYS A 119 44.63 -2.61 -22.52
N ILE A 120 45.07 -2.48 -21.27
CA ILE A 120 46.48 -2.35 -20.89
C ILE A 120 47.26 -3.57 -21.33
N GLN A 121 46.76 -4.77 -21.12
CA GLN A 121 47.40 -6.02 -21.52
C GLN A 121 47.52 -6.15 -23.06
N ARG A 122 46.47 -5.72 -23.81
CA ARG A 122 46.52 -5.64 -25.27
C ARG A 122 47.62 -4.65 -25.75
N ASP A 123 47.63 -3.47 -25.17
CA ASP A 123 48.62 -2.43 -25.55
C ASP A 123 50.04 -2.88 -25.23
N GLN A 124 50.25 -3.60 -24.13
CA GLN A 124 51.55 -4.22 -23.80
C GLN A 124 51.93 -5.30 -24.81
N ILE A 125 51.01 -6.17 -25.21
CA ILE A 125 51.26 -7.21 -26.23
C ILE A 125 51.58 -6.58 -27.59
N ILE A 126 50.84 -5.52 -27.97
CA ILE A 126 51.12 -4.79 -29.22
C ILE A 126 52.51 -4.18 -29.18
N LYS A 127 52.91 -3.49 -28.11
CA LYS A 127 54.24 -2.92 -27.94
C LYS A 127 55.32 -3.98 -27.94
N MET A 128 55.12 -5.14 -27.29
CA MET A 128 56.07 -6.26 -27.34
C MET A 128 56.22 -6.82 -28.78
N ARG A 129 55.11 -6.93 -29.52
CA ARG A 129 55.13 -7.38 -30.92
C ARG A 129 55.83 -6.37 -31.83
N GLU A 130 55.62 -5.07 -31.63
CA GLU A 130 56.32 -4.04 -32.38
C GLU A 130 57.81 -4.04 -32.07
N LYS A 131 58.21 -4.19 -30.80
CA LYS A 131 59.60 -4.32 -30.39
C LYS A 131 60.23 -5.58 -30.95
N ALA A 132 59.56 -6.71 -30.89
CA ALA A 132 60.02 -7.96 -31.49
C ALA A 132 60.16 -7.86 -33.02
N ARG A 133 59.30 -7.13 -33.72
CA ARG A 133 59.44 -6.85 -35.17
C ARG A 133 60.61 -5.97 -35.49
N GLN A 134 61.04 -5.05 -34.63
CA GLN A 134 62.18 -4.20 -34.81
C GLN A 134 63.51 -4.94 -34.52
N GLU A 135 63.52 -5.95 -33.65
CA GLU A 135 64.67 -6.79 -33.32
C GLU A 135 64.81 -7.96 -34.29
N GLU A 136 63.87 -8.15 -35.25
CA GLU A 136 63.78 -9.32 -36.09
C GLU A 136 64.39 -9.12 -37.49
N SER A 137 65.63 -9.33 -37.51
CA SER A 137 66.38 -9.83 -38.71
C SER A 137 66.68 -11.34 -38.58
N VAL A 138 66.02 -12.12 -37.75
CA VAL A 138 66.34 -13.55 -37.51
C VAL A 138 65.07 -14.41 -37.64
N HIS A 139 65.07 -15.29 -38.59
CA HIS A 139 64.34 -16.51 -38.90
C HIS A 139 63.17 -16.92 -37.94
N TRP A 140 61.90 -16.84 -38.40
CA TRP A 140 60.75 -17.38 -37.71
C TRP A 140 60.28 -18.72 -38.29
N GLU A 141 60.34 -19.76 -37.46
CA GLU A 141 59.51 -20.94 -37.67
C GLU A 141 58.14 -20.61 -37.18
N THR A 142 57.12 -20.74 -38.04
CA THR A 142 55.72 -20.60 -37.70
C THR A 142 55.32 -21.63 -36.64
N PRO A 143 54.75 -21.24 -35.49
CA PRO A 143 54.24 -22.20 -34.49
C PRO A 143 53.21 -23.12 -35.15
N ARG A 144 53.37 -24.43 -34.99
CA ARG A 144 52.44 -25.43 -35.49
C ARG A 144 51.06 -25.18 -34.86
N ALA A 145 50.00 -25.31 -35.66
CA ALA A 145 48.60 -25.08 -35.29
C ALA A 145 48.06 -25.92 -34.09
N ASN A 146 48.88 -26.85 -33.58
CA ASN A 146 48.55 -27.76 -32.48
C ASN A 146 49.34 -27.49 -31.18
N ASP A 147 49.79 -26.26 -30.93
CA ASP A 147 50.45 -25.93 -29.68
C ASP A 147 49.40 -25.83 -28.53
N PRO A 148 49.48 -26.69 -27.49
CA PRO A 148 48.56 -26.67 -26.37
C PRO A 148 48.59 -25.36 -25.58
N ALA A 149 49.63 -24.52 -25.79
CA ALA A 149 49.67 -23.18 -25.22
C ALA A 149 48.68 -22.21 -25.90
N LEU A 150 48.38 -22.41 -27.19
CA LEU A 150 47.38 -21.62 -27.92
C LEU A 150 45.96 -21.97 -27.48
N GLU A 151 45.66 -23.22 -27.11
CA GLU A 151 44.35 -23.65 -26.62
C GLU A 151 44.02 -23.04 -25.23
N LYS A 152 45.03 -22.83 -24.38
CA LYS A 152 44.89 -22.13 -23.10
C LYS A 152 44.71 -20.62 -23.25
N MET A 153 45.23 -20.00 -24.31
CA MET A 153 45.05 -18.58 -24.61
C MET A 153 43.68 -18.27 -25.28
N GLN A 154 43.03 -19.25 -25.88
CA GLN A 154 41.75 -19.09 -26.59
C GLN A 154 40.53 -19.19 -25.69
N ARG A 155 40.67 -19.44 -24.39
CA ARG A 155 39.59 -19.33 -23.40
C ARG A 155 39.84 -18.15 -22.43
N PRO A 156 39.64 -16.90 -22.87
CA PRO A 156 39.24 -15.91 -21.90
C PRO A 156 37.93 -16.41 -21.36
N GLY A 157 37.83 -16.59 -20.06
CA GLY A 157 36.60 -17.07 -19.42
C GLY A 157 35.38 -16.42 -20.04
N GLY A 158 34.46 -17.26 -20.50
CA GLY A 158 33.39 -16.88 -21.40
C GLY A 158 32.78 -15.55 -21.01
N PHE A 159 32.66 -14.66 -21.98
CA PHE A 159 31.90 -13.42 -21.80
C PHE A 159 30.62 -13.79 -21.09
N PRO A 160 30.28 -13.15 -19.96
CA PRO A 160 28.96 -13.33 -19.39
C PRO A 160 27.97 -13.10 -20.54
N LYS A 161 27.20 -14.14 -20.89
CA LYS A 161 26.16 -14.01 -21.92
C LYS A 161 25.40 -12.75 -21.59
N PRO A 162 25.19 -11.81 -22.53
CA PRO A 162 24.37 -10.65 -22.25
C PRO A 162 23.05 -11.17 -21.68
N THR A 163 22.84 -10.92 -20.40
CA THR A 163 21.58 -11.26 -19.76
C THR A 163 20.51 -10.54 -20.57
N LEU A 164 19.56 -11.30 -21.09
CA LEU A 164 18.48 -10.84 -22.00
C LEU A 164 17.53 -9.84 -21.30
N TYR A 165 17.96 -9.22 -20.21
CA TYR A 165 17.18 -8.24 -19.48
C TYR A 165 17.60 -6.82 -19.89
N PRO A 166 16.86 -6.19 -20.83
CA PRO A 166 17.09 -4.78 -21.18
C PRO A 166 16.75 -3.84 -20.01
N ILE A 167 16.12 -4.38 -18.95
CA ILE A 167 15.66 -3.61 -17.78
C ILE A 167 16.59 -3.94 -16.60
N PRO A 168 17.22 -2.95 -15.97
CA PRO A 168 18.03 -3.17 -14.78
C PRO A 168 17.20 -3.83 -13.66
N PRO A 169 17.77 -4.79 -12.89
CA PRO A 169 17.03 -5.54 -11.87
C PRO A 169 16.39 -4.65 -10.78
N PHE A 170 16.95 -3.48 -10.51
CA PHE A 170 16.39 -2.51 -9.57
C PHE A 170 15.08 -1.89 -10.05
N THR A 171 14.86 -1.73 -11.38
CA THR A 171 13.60 -1.19 -11.91
C THR A 171 12.45 -2.14 -11.71
N ILE A 172 12.65 -3.44 -11.89
CA ILE A 172 11.62 -4.46 -11.64
C ILE A 172 11.21 -4.44 -10.17
N ARG A 173 12.20 -4.40 -9.27
CA ARG A 173 11.94 -4.33 -7.83
C ARG A 173 11.18 -3.07 -7.44
N TYR A 174 11.60 -1.91 -7.94
CA TYR A 174 10.90 -0.65 -7.73
C TYR A 174 9.44 -0.71 -8.19
N LEU A 175 9.18 -1.26 -9.38
CA LEU A 175 7.83 -1.45 -9.89
C LEU A 175 7.00 -2.35 -8.98
N ILE A 176 7.55 -3.46 -8.48
CA ILE A 176 6.86 -4.35 -7.52
C ILE A 176 6.48 -3.59 -6.26
N HIS A 177 7.39 -2.81 -5.67
CA HIS A 177 7.10 -2.02 -4.48
C HIS A 177 6.02 -0.95 -4.74
N CYS A 178 6.05 -0.28 -5.91
CA CYS A 178 5.01 0.66 -6.30
C CYS A 178 3.65 -0.03 -6.43
N VAL A 179 3.58 -1.21 -7.02
CA VAL A 179 2.33 -1.99 -7.14
C VAL A 179 1.80 -2.38 -5.75
N ILE A 180 2.67 -2.89 -4.87
CA ILE A 180 2.30 -3.24 -3.49
C ILE A 180 1.79 -2.02 -2.73
N ALA A 181 2.48 -0.89 -2.82
CA ALA A 181 2.06 0.36 -2.18
C ALA A 181 0.70 0.83 -2.69
N PHE A 182 0.47 0.76 -4.01
CA PHE A 182 -0.79 1.15 -4.63
C PHE A 182 -1.94 0.24 -4.19
N LEU A 183 -1.74 -1.08 -4.18
CA LEU A 183 -2.73 -2.05 -3.71
C LEU A 183 -3.08 -1.83 -2.23
N MET A 184 -2.07 -1.57 -1.40
CA MET A 184 -2.26 -1.32 0.02
C MET A 184 -3.05 -0.04 0.28
N VAL A 185 -2.74 1.04 -0.44
CA VAL A 185 -3.49 2.30 -0.35
C VAL A 185 -4.92 2.13 -0.85
N GLY A 186 -5.11 1.43 -1.98
CA GLY A 186 -6.44 1.12 -2.53
C GLY A 186 -7.29 0.32 -1.55
N PHE A 187 -6.71 -0.70 -0.93
CA PHE A 187 -7.39 -1.49 0.11
C PHE A 187 -7.76 -0.62 1.32
N ASN A 188 -6.85 0.22 1.80
CA ASN A 188 -7.12 1.14 2.91
C ASN A 188 -8.30 2.08 2.60
N ILE A 189 -8.32 2.67 1.40
CA ILE A 189 -9.41 3.55 0.96
C ILE A 189 -10.73 2.77 0.90
N ALA A 190 -10.71 1.56 0.31
CA ALA A 190 -11.90 0.72 0.18
C ALA A 190 -12.51 0.39 1.54
N VAL A 191 -11.70 -0.03 2.51
CA VAL A 191 -12.15 -0.32 3.88
C VAL A 191 -12.73 0.95 4.54
N LYS A 192 -12.06 2.09 4.42
CA LYS A 192 -12.57 3.36 4.97
C LYS A 192 -13.88 3.82 4.34
N LEU A 193 -14.01 3.71 3.03
CA LEU A 193 -15.25 4.06 2.34
C LEU A 193 -16.38 3.11 2.74
N PHE A 194 -16.09 1.82 2.88
CA PHE A 194 -17.05 0.83 3.32
C PHE A 194 -17.61 1.18 4.71
N PHE A 195 -16.74 1.39 5.71
CA PHE A 195 -17.20 1.77 7.06
C PHE A 195 -17.87 3.14 7.08
N LYS A 196 -17.43 4.08 6.24
CA LYS A 196 -18.11 5.36 6.09
C LYS A 196 -19.52 5.19 5.54
N SER A 197 -19.71 4.36 4.51
CA SER A 197 -21.02 4.10 3.91
C SER A 197 -22.02 3.54 4.94
N PHE A 198 -21.57 2.61 5.77
CA PHE A 198 -22.42 2.11 6.86
C PHE A 198 -22.80 3.19 7.87
N ARG A 199 -21.86 4.03 8.25
CA ARG A 199 -22.16 5.14 9.18
C ARG A 199 -23.14 6.15 8.59
N ASP A 200 -22.96 6.47 7.30
CA ASP A 200 -23.84 7.39 6.59
C ASP A 200 -25.26 6.79 6.45
N GLU A 201 -25.39 5.49 6.19
CA GLU A 201 -26.68 4.78 6.13
C GLU A 201 -27.40 4.76 7.50
N GLU A 202 -26.67 4.46 8.59
CA GLU A 202 -27.25 4.51 9.94
C GLU A 202 -27.72 5.93 10.29
N MET A 203 -26.94 6.94 9.93
CA MET A 203 -27.32 8.34 10.17
C MET A 203 -28.58 8.73 9.38
N LEU A 204 -28.69 8.29 8.13
CA LEU A 204 -29.89 8.53 7.31
C LEU A 204 -31.14 7.89 7.94
N LYS A 205 -31.06 6.64 8.39
CA LYS A 205 -32.14 5.95 9.09
C LYS A 205 -32.57 6.68 10.37
N GLU A 206 -31.60 7.18 11.13
CA GLU A 206 -31.92 7.94 12.35
C GLU A 206 -32.61 9.28 12.03
N LEU A 207 -32.15 9.99 11.00
CA LEU A 207 -32.78 11.23 10.55
C LEU A 207 -34.21 10.99 10.04
N GLU A 208 -34.44 9.91 9.30
CA GLU A 208 -35.76 9.52 8.83
C GLU A 208 -36.71 9.21 10.00
N HIS A 209 -36.21 8.48 11.00
CA HIS A 209 -36.99 8.20 12.21
C HIS A 209 -37.35 9.47 12.97
N GLN A 210 -36.42 10.40 13.13
CA GLN A 210 -36.65 11.69 13.76
C GLN A 210 -37.69 12.53 12.98
N ARG A 211 -37.59 12.51 11.64
CA ARG A 211 -38.55 13.17 10.77
C ARG A 211 -39.96 12.62 10.96
N LEU A 212 -40.13 11.30 10.93
CA LEU A 212 -41.43 10.65 11.15
C LEU A 212 -42.01 10.95 12.53
N GLN A 213 -41.14 10.96 13.56
CA GLN A 213 -41.57 11.37 14.90
C GLN A 213 -42.08 12.83 14.95
N SER A 214 -41.36 13.73 14.26
CA SER A 214 -41.77 15.13 14.17
C SER A 214 -43.09 15.31 13.42
N GLU A 215 -43.30 14.56 12.33
CA GLU A 215 -44.55 14.56 11.56
C GLU A 215 -45.69 14.04 12.41
N LEU A 216 -45.48 12.96 13.18
CA LEU A 216 -46.49 12.44 14.10
C LEU A 216 -46.85 13.44 15.23
N GLN A 217 -45.84 14.12 15.77
CA GLN A 217 -46.08 15.20 16.73
C GLN A 217 -46.86 16.34 16.12
N TYR A 218 -46.50 16.78 14.91
CA TYR A 218 -47.24 17.83 14.20
C TYR A 218 -48.70 17.46 13.97
N LEU A 219 -48.98 16.23 13.52
CA LEU A 219 -50.35 15.74 13.35
C LEU A 219 -51.11 15.70 14.69
N LYS A 220 -50.47 15.29 15.80
CA LYS A 220 -51.07 15.34 17.13
C LYS A 220 -51.42 16.76 17.55
N TYR A 221 -50.62 17.76 17.22
CA TYR A 221 -50.89 19.15 17.55
C TYR A 221 -52.01 19.77 16.69
N GLN A 222 -52.25 19.23 15.47
CA GLN A 222 -53.41 19.65 14.65
C GLN A 222 -54.74 19.29 15.30
N ILE A 223 -54.79 18.21 16.07
CA ILE A 223 -55.92 17.92 16.96
C ILE A 223 -55.67 18.74 18.23
N ASN A 224 -56.21 19.95 18.27
CA ASN A 224 -56.06 20.81 19.43
C ASN A 224 -56.57 20.09 20.71
N PRO A 225 -55.69 19.55 21.58
CA PRO A 225 -56.14 18.75 22.72
C PRO A 225 -57.00 19.57 23.71
N HIS A 226 -56.68 20.85 23.80
CA HIS A 226 -57.42 21.76 24.67
C HIS A 226 -58.85 22.01 24.15
N PHE A 227 -59.01 22.18 22.84
CA PHE A 227 -60.30 22.30 22.22
C PHE A 227 -61.15 21.02 22.45
N PHE A 228 -60.51 19.86 22.22
CA PHE A 228 -61.18 18.58 22.40
C PHE A 228 -61.64 18.34 23.87
N MET A 229 -60.77 18.63 24.83
CA MET A 229 -61.06 18.52 26.25
C MET A 229 -62.17 19.51 26.68
N ASN A 230 -62.09 20.75 26.16
CA ASN A 230 -63.16 21.75 26.47
C ASN A 230 -64.51 21.34 25.87
N THR A 231 -64.53 20.80 24.66
CA THR A 231 -65.76 20.31 24.02
C THR A 231 -66.34 19.14 24.80
N LEU A 232 -65.48 18.18 25.22
CA LEU A 232 -65.93 17.05 26.06
C LEU A 232 -66.46 17.51 27.41
N ASN A 233 -65.82 18.45 28.08
CA ASN A 233 -66.32 19.02 29.36
C ASN A 233 -67.61 19.76 29.17
N ASN A 234 -67.80 20.49 28.07
CA ASN A 234 -69.06 21.16 27.76
C ASN A 234 -70.17 20.15 27.48
N ILE A 235 -69.92 19.08 26.76
CA ILE A 235 -70.90 18.00 26.51
C ILE A 235 -71.25 17.32 27.84
N HIS A 236 -70.24 17.02 28.69
CA HIS A 236 -70.54 16.43 30.01
C HIS A 236 -71.46 17.31 30.88
N ALA A 237 -71.13 18.62 30.92
CA ALA A 237 -72.03 19.57 31.65
C ALA A 237 -73.40 19.67 31.05
N LEU A 238 -73.59 19.59 29.73
CA LEU A 238 -74.85 19.59 29.05
C LEU A 238 -75.69 18.32 29.32
N VAL A 239 -75.02 17.17 29.48
CA VAL A 239 -75.72 15.89 29.81
C VAL A 239 -76.42 15.98 31.14
N ASP A 240 -75.89 16.70 32.13
CA ASP A 240 -76.48 16.89 33.44
C ASP A 240 -77.63 17.90 33.43
N ILE A 241 -77.72 18.82 32.46
CA ILE A 241 -78.69 19.90 32.38
C ILE A 241 -79.78 19.58 31.33
N ASP A 242 -79.41 19.17 30.12
CA ASP A 242 -80.32 18.89 29.01
C ASP A 242 -79.72 17.83 28.06
N THR A 243 -80.14 16.60 28.20
CA THR A 243 -79.70 15.43 27.42
C THR A 243 -80.01 15.56 25.92
N GLY A 244 -81.05 16.32 25.55
CA GLY A 244 -81.40 16.55 24.15
C GLY A 244 -80.39 17.45 23.45
N LYS A 245 -79.96 18.54 24.10
CA LYS A 245 -78.91 19.44 23.58
C LYS A 245 -77.53 18.78 23.55
N ALA A 246 -77.25 17.96 24.55
CA ALA A 246 -75.99 17.21 24.54
C ALA A 246 -75.86 16.31 23.30
N LYS A 247 -76.95 15.61 22.92
CA LYS A 247 -76.95 14.78 21.70
C LYS A 247 -76.79 15.59 20.41
N SER A 248 -77.45 16.74 20.29
CA SER A 248 -77.35 17.58 19.10
C SER A 248 -75.93 18.14 18.91
N THR A 249 -75.23 18.54 20.00
CA THR A 249 -73.85 19.03 19.97
C THR A 249 -72.87 17.95 19.55
N ILE A 250 -73.14 16.66 19.74
CA ILE A 250 -72.31 15.55 19.27
C ILE A 250 -72.53 15.27 17.77
N VAL A 251 -73.70 15.47 17.26
CA VAL A 251 -74.09 15.09 15.89
C VAL A 251 -73.88 16.23 14.88
N GLU A 252 -73.95 17.47 15.32
CA GLU A 252 -73.64 18.64 14.48
C GLU A 252 -72.23 19.14 14.78
N PRO A 253 -71.24 18.95 13.81
CA PRO A 253 -69.86 19.41 13.96
C PRO A 253 -69.77 20.93 13.88
#